data_7ac680cc3f97cf1e8c0195897c8b6a46
#
_entry.id   7ac680cc3f97cf1e8c0195897c8b6a46
#
_cell.length_a   1.000
_cell.length_b   1.000
_cell.length_c   1.000
_cell.angle_alpha   90.00
_cell.angle_beta   90.00
_cell.angle_gamma   90.00
#
_symmetry.space_group_name_H-M   'P 1'
#
loop_
_entity.id
_entity.type
_entity.pdbx_description
1 polymer ?
#
loop_
_entity_poly.entity_id
_entity_poly.type
_entity_poly.pdbx_seq_one_letter_code
_entity_poly.pdbx_strand_id
1 'polypeptide(L)'
;TLKRSDSRSELHLDIKAANNIAAIFLPGFSIAEGTKVDAEFNPMTERFSVTANSDYIEYADFFVTKLGFTADNTSDPGAIALRFTTEDLYLPGFSMPSNDIAARVADDRIEVNANISNSTSDLNAVFDVQSLLSRTEEDKELRIGLLFKSSSHIMTGKQRWNISSNLIEYTPKRITIDDFLITSGAQKLHVDGTLAGGKDDT
;
A
#
# COMPACT_ATOMS: atom_id res chain seq x y z
N THR A 1 -0.48 38.16 6.50
CA THR A 1 0.19 37.41 5.44
C THR A 1 1.40 36.76 6.07
N LEU A 2 1.37 35.45 6.31
CA LEU A 2 2.54 34.67 6.75
C LEU A 2 3.58 34.72 5.62
N LYS A 3 4.77 35.26 5.90
CA LYS A 3 5.89 35.16 4.98
C LYS A 3 6.31 33.69 4.92
N ARG A 4 6.22 33.07 3.75
CA ARG A 4 6.84 31.76 3.52
C ARG A 4 8.36 31.93 3.67
N SER A 5 8.97 31.07 4.47
CA SER A 5 10.42 31.02 4.62
C SER A 5 11.04 30.29 3.44
N ASP A 6 12.15 30.80 2.90
CA ASP A 6 12.94 30.13 1.86
C ASP A 6 13.75 28.93 2.41
N SER A 7 13.59 28.61 3.69
CA SER A 7 14.35 27.56 4.34
C SER A 7 13.82 26.17 3.99
N ARG A 8 14.65 25.39 3.34
CA ARG A 8 14.50 23.93 3.19
C ARG A 8 14.57 23.28 4.56
N SER A 9 13.70 22.34 4.83
CA SER A 9 13.71 21.53 6.05
C SER A 9 14.23 20.14 5.73
N GLU A 10 15.18 19.68 6.53
CA GLU A 10 15.79 18.36 6.38
C GLU A 10 15.71 17.63 7.72
N LEU A 11 15.39 16.34 7.68
CA LEU A 11 15.40 15.41 8.78
C LEU A 11 16.28 14.23 8.43
N HIS A 12 17.28 13.95 9.25
CA HIS A 12 18.09 12.74 9.18
C HIS A 12 17.94 11.99 10.50
N LEU A 13 17.42 10.78 10.45
CA LEU A 13 17.27 9.90 11.59
C LEU A 13 18.07 8.62 11.35
N ASP A 14 19.01 8.34 12.25
CA ASP A 14 19.78 7.09 12.29
C ASP A 14 19.50 6.40 13.64
N ILE A 15 18.78 5.30 13.60
CA ILE A 15 18.34 4.55 14.78
C ILE A 15 19.43 3.56 15.16
N LYS A 16 20.14 3.80 16.27
CA LYS A 16 21.23 2.94 16.75
C LYS A 16 20.81 1.98 17.86
N ALA A 17 19.88 2.38 18.73
CA ALA A 17 19.43 1.54 19.83
C ALA A 17 18.08 2.05 20.38
N ALA A 18 16.98 1.83 19.64
CA ALA A 18 15.67 2.35 20.03
C ALA A 18 14.78 1.35 20.77
N ASN A 19 15.08 0.05 20.72
CA ASN A 19 14.18 -1.00 21.20
C ASN A 19 13.81 -0.87 22.69
N ASN A 20 14.76 -0.50 23.54
CA ASN A 20 14.51 -0.33 24.98
C ASN A 20 13.57 0.86 25.26
N ILE A 21 13.64 1.92 24.47
CA ILE A 21 12.79 3.10 24.60
C ILE A 21 11.44 2.82 23.93
N ALA A 22 11.45 2.24 22.74
CA ALA A 22 10.25 1.90 22.00
C ALA A 22 9.35 0.94 22.78
N ALA A 23 9.90 -0.06 23.45
CA ALA A 23 9.16 -1.02 24.26
C ALA A 23 8.37 -0.39 25.44
N ILE A 24 8.77 0.80 25.91
CA ILE A 24 8.05 1.53 26.96
C ILE A 24 6.73 2.10 26.42
N PHE A 25 6.74 2.61 25.17
CA PHE A 25 5.59 3.28 24.57
C PHE A 25 4.78 2.35 23.65
N LEU A 26 5.44 1.37 23.07
CA LEU A 26 4.86 0.40 22.14
C LEU A 26 5.34 -1.02 22.49
N PRO A 27 4.74 -1.67 23.49
CA PRO A 27 5.09 -3.04 23.86
C PRO A 27 4.97 -3.98 22.65
N GLY A 28 5.99 -4.80 22.42
CA GLY A 28 6.05 -5.71 21.26
C GLY A 28 6.56 -5.06 19.96
N PHE A 29 7.00 -3.79 20.01
CA PHE A 29 7.67 -3.15 18.88
C PHE A 29 9.19 -3.38 18.95
N SER A 30 9.75 -3.76 17.81
CA SER A 30 11.20 -3.92 17.60
C SER A 30 11.61 -3.36 16.24
N ILE A 31 12.75 -2.70 16.20
CA ILE A 31 13.31 -2.11 14.98
C ILE A 31 14.81 -2.37 14.92
N ALA A 32 15.32 -2.68 13.74
CA ALA A 32 16.74 -2.94 13.53
C ALA A 32 17.59 -1.71 13.84
N GLU A 33 18.76 -1.95 14.43
CA GLU A 33 19.82 -0.95 14.47
C GLU A 33 20.28 -0.59 13.04
N GLY A 34 20.64 0.66 12.83
CA GLY A 34 20.98 1.18 11.51
C GLY A 34 19.78 1.49 10.61
N THR A 35 18.55 1.43 11.14
CA THR A 35 17.38 1.97 10.45
C THR A 35 17.57 3.46 10.21
N LYS A 36 17.38 3.88 8.95
CA LYS A 36 17.56 5.27 8.53
C LYS A 36 16.27 5.82 7.96
N VAL A 37 16.00 7.08 8.30
CA VAL A 37 14.94 7.86 7.69
C VAL A 37 15.51 9.21 7.30
N ASP A 38 15.42 9.54 6.03
CA ASP A 38 15.78 10.85 5.48
C ASP A 38 14.51 11.49 4.93
N ALA A 39 14.26 12.74 5.32
CA ALA A 39 13.15 13.49 4.80
C ALA A 39 13.57 14.92 4.47
N GLU A 40 13.00 15.43 3.40
CA GLU A 40 13.25 16.77 2.90
C GLU A 40 11.93 17.42 2.52
N PHE A 41 11.80 18.71 2.86
CA PHE A 41 10.65 19.52 2.44
C PHE A 41 11.09 20.92 2.03
N ASN A 42 10.63 21.35 0.85
CA ASN A 42 10.83 22.71 0.36
C ASN A 42 9.48 23.45 0.36
N PRO A 43 9.26 24.40 1.28
CA PRO A 43 7.98 25.10 1.41
C PRO A 43 7.68 26.06 0.25
N MET A 44 8.70 26.48 -0.50
CA MET A 44 8.49 27.37 -1.65
C MET A 44 7.94 26.65 -2.86
N THR A 45 8.42 25.45 -3.10
CA THR A 45 8.01 24.61 -4.23
C THR A 45 6.97 23.57 -3.85
N GLU A 46 6.66 23.46 -2.56
CA GLU A 46 5.77 22.44 -1.96
C GLU A 46 6.22 20.99 -2.28
N ARG A 47 7.53 20.83 -2.53
CA ARG A 47 8.13 19.53 -2.83
C ARG A 47 8.64 18.88 -1.57
N PHE A 48 8.46 17.58 -1.52
CA PHE A 48 9.02 16.75 -0.45
C PHE A 48 9.61 15.46 -1.01
N SER A 49 10.51 14.89 -0.25
CA SER A 49 10.95 13.50 -0.40
C SER A 49 11.16 12.86 0.97
N VAL A 50 10.82 11.61 1.07
CA VAL A 50 11.05 10.77 2.25
C VAL A 50 11.62 9.45 1.77
N THR A 51 12.70 9.01 2.40
CA THR A 51 13.23 7.66 2.23
C THR A 51 13.40 7.01 3.60
N ALA A 52 13.04 5.73 3.70
CA ALA A 52 13.28 4.96 4.90
C ALA A 52 13.80 3.57 4.53
N ASN A 53 14.79 3.10 5.29
CA ASN A 53 15.36 1.76 5.11
C ASN A 53 15.54 1.12 6.47
N SER A 54 15.13 -0.13 6.61
CA SER A 54 15.31 -0.92 7.81
C SER A 54 15.57 -2.37 7.47
N ASP A 55 16.51 -2.98 8.16
CA ASP A 55 16.74 -4.42 8.01
C ASP A 55 15.60 -5.25 8.61
N TYR A 56 14.93 -4.72 9.64
CA TYR A 56 13.88 -5.43 10.34
C TYR A 56 12.99 -4.48 11.13
N ILE A 57 11.69 -4.67 11.04
CA ILE A 57 10.67 -4.05 11.90
C ILE A 57 9.67 -5.12 12.32
N GLU A 58 9.37 -5.17 13.62
CA GLU A 58 8.37 -6.06 14.19
C GLU A 58 7.40 -5.28 15.08
N TYR A 59 6.14 -5.64 15.02
CA TYR A 59 5.12 -5.16 15.96
C TYR A 59 4.08 -6.25 16.18
N ALA A 60 3.97 -6.74 17.40
CA ALA A 60 3.13 -7.89 17.77
C ALA A 60 3.44 -9.10 16.85
N ASP A 61 2.46 -9.58 16.10
CA ASP A 61 2.60 -10.72 15.17
C ASP A 61 2.91 -10.30 13.73
N PHE A 62 3.21 -9.02 13.51
CA PHE A 62 3.58 -8.46 12.22
C PHE A 62 5.08 -8.24 12.17
N PHE A 63 5.74 -8.69 11.12
CA PHE A 63 7.12 -8.30 10.87
C PHE A 63 7.43 -8.08 9.38
N VAL A 64 8.45 -7.28 9.14
CA VAL A 64 8.96 -6.99 7.81
C VAL A 64 10.48 -6.99 7.82
N THR A 65 11.10 -7.57 6.79
CA THR A 65 12.56 -7.58 6.60
C THR A 65 12.95 -6.81 5.35
N LYS A 66 14.13 -6.20 5.40
CA LYS A 66 14.71 -5.41 4.30
C LYS A 66 13.72 -4.39 3.73
N LEU A 67 13.07 -3.66 4.64
CA LEU A 67 12.17 -2.57 4.26
C LEU A 67 12.91 -1.48 3.52
N GLY A 68 12.43 -1.16 2.32
CA GLY A 68 12.69 0.08 1.60
C GLY A 68 11.40 0.85 1.42
N PHE A 69 11.38 2.12 1.76
CA PHE A 69 10.23 3.00 1.53
C PHE A 69 10.69 4.32 0.93
N THR A 70 9.98 4.78 -0.09
CA THR A 70 10.14 6.12 -0.64
C THR A 70 8.78 6.78 -0.83
N ALA A 71 8.72 8.08 -0.59
CA ALA A 71 7.56 8.91 -0.90
C ALA A 71 8.04 10.27 -1.40
N ASP A 72 7.61 10.71 -2.55
CA ASP A 72 7.99 12.01 -3.07
C ASP A 72 6.98 12.60 -4.07
N ASN A 73 7.05 13.91 -4.27
CA ASN A 73 6.39 14.64 -5.33
C ASN A 73 7.37 15.47 -6.17
N THR A 74 8.64 15.08 -6.21
CA THR A 74 9.70 15.86 -6.83
C THR A 74 9.61 15.92 -8.34
N SER A 75 9.14 14.84 -8.98
CA SER A 75 8.95 14.74 -10.43
C SER A 75 7.67 15.44 -10.91
N ASP A 76 6.60 15.35 -10.10
CA ASP A 76 5.28 15.91 -10.40
C ASP A 76 4.66 16.49 -9.12
N PRO A 77 4.62 17.83 -8.94
CA PRO A 77 4.06 18.44 -7.73
C PRO A 77 2.58 18.16 -7.51
N GLY A 78 1.83 17.80 -8.57
CA GLY A 78 0.42 17.43 -8.50
C GLY A 78 0.17 15.98 -8.09
N ALA A 79 1.25 15.19 -7.92
CA ALA A 79 1.13 13.77 -7.58
C ALA A 79 2.12 13.37 -6.49
N ILE A 80 1.77 12.35 -5.72
CA ILE A 80 2.66 11.69 -4.77
C ILE A 80 3.00 10.32 -5.32
N ALA A 81 4.29 10.05 -5.50
CA ALA A 81 4.81 8.72 -5.81
C ALA A 81 5.22 8.04 -4.51
N LEU A 82 4.82 6.79 -4.35
CA LEU A 82 5.13 5.94 -3.21
C LEU A 82 5.76 4.65 -3.72
N ARG A 83 6.77 4.13 -3.04
CA ARG A 83 7.28 2.78 -3.27
C ARG A 83 7.62 2.12 -1.94
N PHE A 84 7.21 0.87 -1.84
CA PHE A 84 7.46 0.02 -0.68
C PHE A 84 8.06 -1.30 -1.18
N THR A 85 9.21 -1.66 -0.66
CA THR A 85 9.89 -2.91 -1.00
C THR A 85 10.22 -3.67 0.28
N THR A 86 10.09 -5.00 0.24
CA THR A 86 10.50 -5.87 1.34
C THR A 86 11.05 -7.19 0.81
N GLU A 87 11.93 -7.82 1.58
CA GLU A 87 12.31 -9.22 1.33
C GLU A 87 11.24 -10.15 1.87
N ASP A 88 10.75 -9.94 3.10
CA ASP A 88 9.62 -10.65 3.68
C ASP A 88 8.66 -9.69 4.37
N LEU A 89 7.38 -9.94 4.21
CA LEU A 89 6.29 -9.31 4.95
C LEU A 89 5.43 -10.41 5.55
N TYR A 90 5.37 -10.47 6.87
CA TYR A 90 4.57 -11.44 7.61
C TYR A 90 3.40 -10.75 8.30
N LEU A 91 2.21 -11.28 8.07
CA LEU A 91 0.96 -10.96 8.75
C LEU A 91 0.42 -12.25 9.38
N PRO A 92 -0.38 -12.22 10.46
CA PRO A 92 -0.96 -13.40 11.06
C PRO A 92 -1.66 -14.30 10.03
N GLY A 93 -1.11 -15.50 9.80
CA GLY A 93 -1.63 -16.46 8.82
C GLY A 93 -1.28 -16.17 7.35
N PHE A 94 -0.47 -15.16 7.05
CA PHE A 94 -0.12 -14.81 5.70
C PHE A 94 1.33 -14.30 5.59
N SER A 95 2.11 -14.88 4.69
CA SER A 95 3.49 -14.46 4.40
C SER A 95 3.63 -14.09 2.93
N MET A 96 4.17 -12.93 2.67
CA MET A 96 4.48 -12.40 1.34
C MET A 96 5.99 -12.15 1.23
N PRO A 97 6.75 -13.04 0.66
CA PRO A 97 8.16 -12.80 0.37
C PRO A 97 8.30 -11.93 -0.89
N SER A 98 9.36 -11.15 -0.91
CA SER A 98 9.78 -10.31 -2.05
C SER A 98 8.66 -9.44 -2.64
N ASN A 99 8.36 -8.36 -1.96
CA ASN A 99 7.33 -7.41 -2.37
C ASN A 99 7.97 -6.16 -2.97
N ASP A 100 7.40 -5.68 -4.07
CA ASP A 100 7.67 -4.37 -4.68
C ASP A 100 6.32 -3.74 -5.03
N ILE A 101 5.92 -2.77 -4.23
CA ILE A 101 4.63 -2.09 -4.35
C ILE A 101 4.90 -0.63 -4.66
N ALA A 102 4.47 -0.19 -5.83
CA ALA A 102 4.49 1.21 -6.25
C ALA A 102 3.07 1.76 -6.26
N ALA A 103 2.90 2.98 -5.78
CA ALA A 103 1.63 3.68 -5.88
C ALA A 103 1.84 5.12 -6.34
N ARG A 104 0.87 5.65 -7.08
CA ARG A 104 0.81 7.05 -7.46
C ARG A 104 -0.55 7.61 -7.05
N VAL A 105 -0.52 8.70 -6.31
CA VAL A 105 -1.71 9.42 -5.86
C VAL A 105 -1.78 10.75 -6.58
N ALA A 106 -2.83 10.97 -7.34
CA ALA A 106 -3.10 12.23 -8.05
C ALA A 106 -4.59 12.32 -8.40
N ASP A 107 -5.17 13.51 -8.37
CA ASP A 107 -6.52 13.78 -8.85
C ASP A 107 -7.59 12.82 -8.29
N ASP A 108 -7.59 12.60 -6.97
CA ASP A 108 -8.47 11.67 -6.25
C ASP A 108 -8.37 10.20 -6.72
N ARG A 109 -7.28 9.85 -7.38
CA ARG A 109 -6.97 8.51 -7.85
C ARG A 109 -5.72 7.97 -7.18
N ILE A 110 -5.73 6.67 -6.92
CA ILE A 110 -4.56 5.94 -6.49
C ILE A 110 -4.34 4.82 -7.52
N GLU A 111 -3.21 4.86 -8.20
CA GLU A 111 -2.76 3.76 -9.04
C GLU A 111 -1.75 2.93 -8.26
N VAL A 112 -1.98 1.64 -8.16
CA VAL A 112 -1.12 0.71 -7.42
C VAL A 112 -0.64 -0.37 -8.37
N ASN A 113 0.67 -0.58 -8.40
CA ASN A 113 1.29 -1.74 -9.02
C ASN A 113 2.04 -2.51 -7.93
N ALA A 114 1.60 -3.73 -7.64
CA ALA A 114 2.20 -4.60 -6.66
C ALA A 114 2.74 -5.86 -7.33
N ASN A 115 4.03 -6.11 -7.15
CA ASN A 115 4.71 -7.32 -7.56
C ASN A 115 5.11 -8.11 -6.32
N ILE A 116 4.64 -9.34 -6.22
CA ILE A 116 4.90 -10.26 -5.12
C ILE A 116 5.49 -11.51 -5.71
N SER A 117 6.65 -11.94 -5.24
CA SER A 117 7.25 -13.19 -5.71
C SER A 117 7.66 -14.08 -4.54
N ASN A 118 7.43 -15.36 -4.68
CA ASN A 118 7.82 -16.38 -3.71
C ASN A 118 8.57 -17.50 -4.42
N SER A 119 9.89 -17.47 -4.31
CA SER A 119 10.75 -18.48 -4.92
C SER A 119 10.58 -19.89 -4.32
N THR A 120 10.07 -19.98 -3.10
CA THR A 120 9.89 -21.28 -2.40
C THR A 120 8.60 -21.99 -2.82
N SER A 121 7.55 -21.25 -3.18
CA SER A 121 6.24 -21.81 -3.54
C SER A 121 5.88 -21.64 -5.03
N ASP A 122 6.83 -21.18 -5.87
CA ASP A 122 6.59 -20.83 -7.28
C ASP A 122 5.37 -19.90 -7.47
N LEU A 123 5.07 -19.10 -6.43
CA LEU A 123 3.99 -18.11 -6.46
C LEU A 123 4.55 -16.77 -6.90
N ASN A 124 4.01 -16.20 -7.96
CA ASN A 124 4.26 -14.82 -8.35
C ASN A 124 2.93 -14.14 -8.61
N ALA A 125 2.75 -12.92 -8.15
CA ALA A 125 1.55 -12.15 -8.39
C ALA A 125 1.90 -10.74 -8.84
N VAL A 126 1.14 -10.25 -9.80
CA VAL A 126 1.15 -8.86 -10.25
C VAL A 126 -0.26 -8.32 -10.08
N PHE A 127 -0.40 -7.26 -9.28
CA PHE A 127 -1.65 -6.55 -9.14
C PHE A 127 -1.47 -5.13 -9.68
N ASP A 128 -2.20 -4.81 -10.73
CA ASP A 128 -2.29 -3.46 -11.30
C ASP A 128 -3.72 -2.96 -11.02
N VAL A 129 -3.84 -2.10 -10.03
CA VAL A 129 -5.11 -1.67 -9.46
C VAL A 129 -5.23 -0.16 -9.57
N GLN A 130 -6.36 0.31 -10.04
CA GLN A 130 -6.74 1.72 -9.94
C GLN A 130 -7.80 1.86 -8.86
N SER A 131 -7.59 2.79 -7.93
CA SER A 131 -8.57 3.18 -6.93
C SER A 131 -9.07 4.59 -7.23
N LEU A 132 -10.38 4.78 -7.08
CA LEU A 132 -11.04 6.08 -7.14
C LEU A 132 -11.57 6.40 -5.74
N LEU A 133 -11.17 7.55 -5.23
CA LEU A 133 -11.66 8.07 -3.96
C LEU A 133 -12.71 9.13 -4.24
N SER A 134 -13.89 8.96 -3.70
CA SER A 134 -14.97 9.95 -3.83
C SER A 134 -15.73 10.08 -2.51
N ARG A 135 -16.48 11.15 -2.38
CA ARG A 135 -17.45 11.35 -1.30
C ARG A 135 -18.80 11.64 -1.89
N THR A 136 -19.83 11.05 -1.31
CA THR A 136 -21.21 11.42 -1.68
C THR A 136 -21.51 12.85 -1.22
N GLU A 137 -22.27 13.59 -2.00
CA GLU A 137 -22.68 14.95 -1.64
C GLU A 137 -23.66 14.96 -0.46
N GLU A 138 -24.51 13.92 -0.35
CA GLU A 138 -25.58 13.83 0.63
C GLU A 138 -25.08 13.53 2.05
N ASP A 139 -24.23 12.53 2.22
CA ASP A 139 -23.80 12.05 3.55
C ASP A 139 -22.31 12.24 3.82
N LYS A 140 -21.53 12.72 2.84
CA LYS A 140 -20.07 12.84 2.87
C LYS A 140 -19.35 11.52 3.17
N GLU A 141 -20.01 10.38 2.99
CA GLU A 141 -19.41 9.07 3.15
C GLU A 141 -18.28 8.86 2.14
N LEU A 142 -17.19 8.31 2.63
CA LEU A 142 -16.07 7.91 1.77
C LEU A 142 -16.48 6.70 0.93
N ARG A 143 -16.28 6.80 -0.38
CA ARG A 143 -16.39 5.68 -1.33
C ARG A 143 -15.02 5.39 -1.90
N ILE A 144 -14.66 4.13 -1.92
CA ILE A 144 -13.42 3.63 -2.52
C ILE A 144 -13.82 2.66 -3.63
N GLY A 145 -13.60 3.07 -4.85
CA GLY A 145 -13.73 2.19 -6.02
C GLY A 145 -12.39 1.54 -6.34
N LEU A 146 -12.38 0.22 -6.57
CA LEU A 146 -11.20 -0.55 -6.98
C LEU A 146 -11.47 -1.20 -8.34
N LEU A 147 -10.55 -1.04 -9.26
CA LEU A 147 -10.54 -1.65 -10.58
C LEU A 147 -9.26 -2.44 -10.76
N PHE A 148 -9.36 -3.74 -10.95
CA PHE A 148 -8.24 -4.59 -11.36
C PHE A 148 -8.07 -4.52 -12.88
N LYS A 149 -6.93 -3.99 -13.33
CA LYS A 149 -6.61 -3.95 -14.76
C LYS A 149 -6.26 -5.36 -15.27
N SER A 150 -6.41 -5.59 -16.56
CA SER A 150 -6.17 -6.88 -17.21
C SER A 150 -4.73 -7.37 -17.16
N SER A 151 -3.78 -6.53 -16.74
CA SER A 151 -2.40 -6.89 -16.41
C SER A 151 -2.29 -7.69 -15.11
N SER A 152 -3.29 -7.58 -14.21
CA SER A 152 -3.30 -8.28 -12.93
C SER A 152 -3.39 -9.79 -13.10
N HIS A 153 -2.50 -10.51 -12.44
CA HIS A 153 -2.48 -11.98 -12.51
C HIS A 153 -1.71 -12.61 -11.34
N ILE A 154 -1.97 -13.90 -11.13
CA ILE A 154 -1.21 -14.76 -10.23
C ILE A 154 -0.64 -15.91 -11.06
N MET A 155 0.62 -16.23 -10.83
CA MET A 155 1.29 -17.41 -11.33
C MET A 155 1.43 -18.43 -10.21
N THR A 156 1.01 -19.66 -10.43
CA THR A 156 1.26 -20.81 -9.54
C THR A 156 1.97 -21.88 -10.34
N GLY A 157 3.29 -21.96 -10.19
CA GLY A 157 4.13 -22.74 -11.08
C GLY A 157 4.02 -22.23 -12.53
N LYS A 158 3.56 -23.08 -13.43
CA LYS A 158 3.36 -22.72 -14.86
C LYS A 158 1.96 -22.20 -15.19
N GLN A 159 1.04 -22.21 -14.23
CA GLN A 159 -0.34 -21.83 -14.45
C GLN A 159 -0.53 -20.34 -14.16
N ARG A 160 -1.08 -19.62 -15.15
CA ARG A 160 -1.42 -18.20 -15.02
C ARG A 160 -2.91 -18.03 -14.74
N TRP A 161 -3.22 -17.28 -13.71
CA TRP A 161 -4.55 -16.85 -13.33
C TRP A 161 -4.69 -15.36 -13.56
N ASN A 162 -5.45 -14.97 -14.57
CA ASN A 162 -5.70 -13.56 -14.86
C ASN A 162 -6.81 -13.04 -13.94
N ILE A 163 -6.64 -11.81 -13.45
CA ILE A 163 -7.59 -11.15 -12.56
C ILE A 163 -8.08 -9.88 -13.24
N SER A 164 -9.38 -9.64 -13.20
CA SER A 164 -10.01 -8.41 -13.68
C SER A 164 -11.28 -8.12 -12.89
N SER A 165 -11.71 -6.87 -12.89
CA SER A 165 -13.02 -6.45 -12.38
C SER A 165 -13.52 -5.26 -13.19
N ASN A 166 -14.83 -5.03 -13.23
CA ASN A 166 -15.34 -3.74 -13.65
C ASN A 166 -15.18 -2.72 -12.52
N LEU A 167 -15.75 -3.01 -11.36
CA LEU A 167 -15.61 -2.16 -10.18
C LEU A 167 -15.88 -2.98 -8.91
N ILE A 168 -15.03 -2.79 -7.91
CA ILE A 168 -15.34 -3.17 -6.54
C ILE A 168 -15.50 -1.88 -5.75
N GLU A 169 -16.70 -1.59 -5.30
CA GLU A 169 -16.99 -0.38 -4.52
C GLU A 169 -17.11 -0.73 -3.04
N TYR A 170 -16.35 -0.03 -2.23
CA TYR A 170 -16.44 -0.10 -0.77
C TYR A 170 -17.02 1.20 -0.23
N THR A 171 -18.00 1.07 0.64
CA THR A 171 -18.47 2.12 1.56
C THR A 171 -18.49 1.55 2.98
N PRO A 172 -18.56 2.36 4.04
CA PRO A 172 -18.67 1.86 5.42
C PRO A 172 -19.85 0.91 5.66
N LYS A 173 -20.89 0.98 4.83
CA LYS A 173 -22.13 0.20 4.96
C LYS A 173 -22.22 -0.97 3.98
N ARG A 174 -21.41 -0.98 2.91
CA ARG A 174 -21.62 -1.89 1.80
C ARG A 174 -20.35 -2.14 0.99
N ILE A 175 -20.18 -3.38 0.54
CA ILE A 175 -19.23 -3.74 -0.52
C ILE A 175 -20.05 -4.21 -1.71
N THR A 176 -19.89 -3.57 -2.86
CA THR A 176 -20.47 -4.01 -4.13
C THR A 176 -19.34 -4.52 -5.02
N ILE A 177 -19.50 -5.72 -5.55
CA ILE A 177 -18.55 -6.35 -6.47
C ILE A 177 -19.26 -6.45 -7.82
N ASP A 178 -18.69 -5.80 -8.84
CA ASP A 178 -19.18 -5.85 -10.20
C ASP A 178 -18.16 -6.59 -11.06
N ASP A 179 -18.57 -7.76 -11.55
CA ASP A 179 -17.83 -8.61 -12.50
C ASP A 179 -16.37 -8.89 -12.12
N PHE A 180 -16.12 -9.27 -10.84
CA PHE A 180 -14.80 -9.73 -10.43
C PHE A 180 -14.55 -11.13 -10.99
N LEU A 181 -13.48 -11.27 -11.77
CA LEU A 181 -13.20 -12.45 -12.57
C LEU A 181 -11.77 -12.93 -12.36
N ILE A 182 -11.61 -14.23 -12.07
CA ILE A 182 -10.33 -14.93 -12.09
C ILE A 182 -10.42 -16.07 -13.09
N THR A 183 -9.50 -16.12 -14.07
CA THR A 183 -9.52 -17.12 -15.13
C THR A 183 -8.16 -17.77 -15.37
N SER A 184 -8.16 -19.07 -15.66
CA SER A 184 -7.00 -19.82 -16.12
C SER A 184 -7.43 -20.95 -17.08
N GLY A 185 -7.15 -20.79 -18.38
CA GLY A 185 -7.64 -21.69 -19.42
C GLY A 185 -9.18 -21.80 -19.38
N ALA A 186 -9.70 -23.02 -19.17
CA ALA A 186 -11.14 -23.26 -19.04
C ALA A 186 -11.70 -23.03 -17.61
N GLN A 187 -10.85 -22.77 -16.63
CA GLN A 187 -11.26 -22.53 -15.24
C GLN A 187 -11.65 -21.07 -15.05
N LYS A 188 -12.77 -20.86 -14.36
CA LYS A 188 -13.32 -19.52 -14.11
C LYS A 188 -13.89 -19.44 -12.71
N LEU A 189 -13.50 -18.43 -11.96
CA LEU A 189 -14.20 -17.93 -10.77
C LEU A 189 -14.79 -16.57 -11.12
N HIS A 190 -16.09 -16.41 -10.93
CA HIS A 190 -16.79 -15.16 -11.14
C HIS A 190 -17.54 -14.79 -9.87
N VAL A 191 -17.38 -13.56 -9.42
CA VAL A 191 -18.06 -13.00 -8.25
C VAL A 191 -18.74 -11.71 -8.66
N ASP A 192 -20.03 -11.66 -8.42
CA ASP A 192 -20.89 -10.51 -8.66
C ASP A 192 -21.90 -10.38 -7.51
N GLY A 193 -22.13 -9.20 -7.01
CA GLY A 193 -23.11 -9.01 -5.95
C GLY A 193 -22.77 -7.90 -4.95
N THR A 194 -23.59 -7.86 -3.90
CA THR A 194 -23.48 -6.86 -2.84
C THR A 194 -23.49 -7.52 -1.48
N LEU A 195 -22.52 -7.15 -0.65
CA LEU A 195 -22.45 -7.49 0.76
C LEU A 195 -22.78 -6.23 1.56
N ALA A 196 -23.89 -6.26 2.28
CA ALA A 196 -24.25 -5.18 3.21
C ALA A 196 -23.64 -5.47 4.58
N GLY A 197 -22.90 -4.52 5.14
CA GLY A 197 -22.44 -4.57 6.53
C GLY A 197 -23.63 -4.20 7.44
N GLY A 198 -24.31 -5.19 7.98
CA GLY A 198 -25.41 -4.95 8.92
C GLY A 198 -24.86 -4.81 10.34
N LYS A 199 -24.88 -3.60 10.87
CA LYS A 199 -25.38 -3.32 12.21
C LYS A 199 -26.49 -2.29 12.01
N ASP A 200 -27.71 -2.77 12.05
CA ASP A 200 -28.82 -1.91 12.39
C ASP A 200 -28.52 -1.39 13.80
N ASP A 201 -28.17 -0.12 13.92
CA ASP A 201 -28.19 0.60 15.17
C ASP A 201 -29.67 0.81 15.52
N THR A 202 -30.21 -0.09 16.35
CA THR A 202 -31.45 0.11 17.11
C THR A 202 -31.13 0.85 18.39
#